data_d5f42f4ca205541de4197cb032317a55
#
_entry.id   d5f42f4ca205541de4197cb032317a55
#
_cell.length_a   1.000
_cell.length_b   1.000
_cell.length_c   1.000
_cell.angle_alpha   90.00
_cell.angle_beta   90.00
_cell.angle_gamma   90.00
#
_symmetry.space_group_name_H-M   'P 1'
#
loop_
_entity.id
_entity.type
_entity.pdbx_description
1 polymer ?
#
loop_
_entity_poly.entity_id
_entity_poly.type
_entity_poly.pdbx_seq_one_letter_code
_entity_poly.pdbx_strand_id
1 'polypeptide(L)'
;MTYRRLLVGASALMLIFGATGAAVAAGGKAPKRATIKVKQKIVMKPNRYVQDALRWNKDVYRVRHNGTLHIVNTAASEGPHTFTVVKKKDLPKTADEAFNCKICNELGAAHGADPNSEAPPKFQYLENGVGQNTPPDVDRPGDSGVTGSGQQGESIDLKVTAPKGKVLRFMCLIHPWMQARVRVG
;
A
#
# COMPACT_ATOMS: atom_id res chain seq x y z
N MET A 1 -16.89 -43.88 -67.70
CA MET A 1 -16.30 -43.85 -66.35
C MET A 1 -15.09 -42.96 -66.44
N THR A 2 -15.23 -41.70 -65.98
CA THR A 2 -14.23 -40.66 -66.16
C THR A 2 -13.86 -40.14 -64.78
N TYR A 3 -12.66 -40.44 -64.28
CA TYR A 3 -12.11 -39.97 -63.02
C TYR A 3 -11.60 -38.52 -63.19
N ARG A 4 -12.24 -37.55 -62.52
CA ARG A 4 -11.72 -36.20 -62.34
C ARG A 4 -10.78 -36.15 -61.12
N ARG A 5 -9.54 -35.81 -61.36
CA ARG A 5 -8.54 -35.52 -60.33
C ARG A 5 -8.79 -34.12 -59.80
N LEU A 6 -9.08 -34.01 -58.47
CA LEU A 6 -9.11 -32.75 -57.71
C LEU A 6 -7.71 -32.44 -57.23
N LEU A 7 -7.21 -31.31 -57.64
CA LEU A 7 -5.98 -30.69 -57.14
C LEU A 7 -6.31 -30.01 -55.81
N VAL A 8 -5.68 -30.47 -54.72
CA VAL A 8 -5.75 -29.84 -53.42
C VAL A 8 -4.63 -28.80 -53.34
N GLY A 9 -5.01 -27.54 -53.37
CA GLY A 9 -4.09 -26.42 -53.14
C GLY A 9 -3.75 -26.29 -51.64
N ALA A 10 -2.51 -26.48 -51.32
CA ALA A 10 -1.99 -26.24 -49.96
C ALA A 10 -1.81 -24.74 -49.74
N SER A 11 -2.74 -24.11 -49.02
CA SER A 11 -2.57 -22.73 -48.55
C SER A 11 -1.68 -22.72 -47.29
N ALA A 12 -0.46 -22.23 -47.42
CA ALA A 12 0.45 -21.99 -46.33
C ALA A 12 -0.05 -20.78 -45.48
N LEU A 13 -0.60 -21.06 -44.32
CA LEU A 13 -0.99 -20.04 -43.34
C LEU A 13 0.26 -19.56 -42.59
N MET A 14 0.81 -18.42 -42.98
CA MET A 14 1.86 -17.75 -42.21
C MET A 14 1.27 -17.21 -40.90
N LEU A 15 1.54 -17.90 -39.78
CA LEU A 15 1.33 -17.38 -38.42
C LEU A 15 2.40 -16.34 -38.12
N ILE A 16 2.03 -15.07 -38.26
CA ILE A 16 2.83 -13.95 -37.73
C ILE A 16 2.68 -13.97 -36.21
N PHE A 17 3.66 -14.54 -35.50
CA PHE A 17 3.80 -14.35 -34.08
C PHE A 17 4.16 -12.90 -33.82
N GLY A 18 3.16 -12.07 -33.57
CA GLY A 18 3.34 -10.75 -33.02
C GLY A 18 3.90 -10.89 -31.60
N ALA A 19 5.22 -10.74 -31.44
CA ALA A 19 5.83 -10.55 -30.15
C ALA A 19 5.30 -9.25 -29.57
N THR A 20 4.23 -9.32 -28.78
CA THR A 20 3.83 -8.23 -27.88
C THR A 20 4.92 -8.10 -26.81
N GLY A 21 5.99 -7.40 -27.17
CA GLY A 21 6.98 -6.96 -26.21
C GLY A 21 6.26 -6.15 -25.15
N ALA A 22 6.09 -6.74 -23.95
CA ALA A 22 5.71 -5.97 -22.78
C ALA A 22 6.73 -4.83 -22.66
N ALA A 23 6.29 -3.61 -22.97
CA ALA A 23 7.09 -2.42 -22.77
C ALA A 23 7.43 -2.36 -21.29
N VAL A 24 8.64 -2.83 -20.95
CA VAL A 24 9.24 -2.60 -19.64
C VAL A 24 9.36 -1.08 -19.58
N ALA A 25 8.46 -0.45 -18.85
CA ALA A 25 8.47 1.00 -18.67
C ALA A 25 9.87 1.40 -18.25
N ALA A 26 10.58 2.08 -19.14
CA ALA A 26 11.94 2.52 -18.96
C ALA A 26 12.06 3.20 -17.60
N GLY A 27 12.91 2.68 -16.73
CA GLY A 27 13.01 3.05 -15.33
C GLY A 27 13.47 4.47 -15.15
N GLY A 28 12.55 5.43 -15.26
CA GLY A 28 12.81 6.81 -14.88
C GLY A 28 13.33 6.86 -13.44
N LYS A 29 14.24 7.80 -13.20
CA LYS A 29 14.84 8.04 -11.88
C LYS A 29 13.72 8.16 -10.83
N ALA A 30 13.81 7.41 -9.73
CA ALA A 30 12.79 7.47 -8.68
C ALA A 30 12.66 8.91 -8.12
N PRO A 31 11.45 9.40 -7.84
CA PRO A 31 11.24 10.77 -7.39
C PRO A 31 11.84 11.01 -6.00
N LYS A 32 12.18 12.26 -5.71
CA LYS A 32 12.65 12.70 -4.37
C LYS A 32 11.53 12.63 -3.33
N ARG A 33 10.28 12.85 -3.74
CA ARG A 33 9.09 12.85 -2.90
C ARG A 33 8.01 11.99 -3.54
N ALA A 34 7.38 11.12 -2.76
CA ALA A 34 6.20 10.37 -3.17
C ALA A 34 5.04 10.74 -2.25
N THR A 35 3.90 11.15 -2.84
CA THR A 35 2.69 11.46 -2.07
C THR A 35 1.77 10.26 -2.01
N ILE A 36 1.40 9.88 -0.80
CA ILE A 36 0.49 8.80 -0.45
C ILE A 36 -0.79 9.44 0.09
N LYS A 37 -1.93 9.14 -0.54
CA LYS A 37 -3.22 9.72 -0.17
C LYS A 37 -4.19 8.63 0.27
N VAL A 38 -4.96 8.91 1.29
CA VAL A 38 -6.11 8.08 1.66
C VAL A 38 -7.23 8.32 0.64
N LYS A 39 -7.90 7.26 0.21
CA LYS A 39 -9.09 7.29 -0.64
C LYS A 39 -10.18 6.47 0.00
N GLN A 40 -11.40 7.01 -0.01
CA GLN A 40 -12.58 6.35 0.53
C GLN A 40 -13.73 6.40 -0.47
N LYS A 41 -14.52 5.34 -0.48
CA LYS A 41 -15.82 5.29 -1.15
C LYS A 41 -16.74 4.40 -0.34
N ILE A 42 -17.77 4.99 0.27
CA ILE A 42 -18.80 4.25 1.01
C ILE A 42 -19.97 3.97 0.07
N VAL A 43 -20.46 2.74 0.07
CA VAL A 43 -21.69 2.32 -0.60
C VAL A 43 -22.57 1.66 0.44
N MET A 44 -23.77 2.20 0.64
CA MET A 44 -24.78 1.61 1.52
C MET A 44 -25.97 1.12 0.70
N LYS A 45 -26.40 -0.12 0.94
CA LYS A 45 -27.65 -0.67 0.46
C LYS A 45 -28.47 -1.16 1.67
N PRO A 46 -29.53 -0.45 2.07
CA PRO A 46 -30.35 -0.80 3.23
C PRO A 46 -30.79 -2.27 3.19
N ASN A 47 -30.75 -2.93 4.34
CA ASN A 47 -31.07 -4.35 4.54
C ASN A 47 -30.21 -5.34 3.70
N ARG A 48 -29.09 -4.90 3.15
CA ARG A 48 -28.18 -5.74 2.35
C ARG A 48 -26.75 -5.66 2.84
N TYR A 49 -26.09 -4.49 2.66
CA TYR A 49 -24.70 -4.30 3.06
C TYR A 49 -24.30 -2.84 3.15
N VAL A 50 -23.25 -2.61 3.90
CA VAL A 50 -22.39 -1.42 3.80
C VAL A 50 -21.04 -1.88 3.32
N GLN A 51 -20.49 -1.21 2.30
CA GLN A 51 -19.15 -1.42 1.80
C GLN A 51 -18.35 -0.13 1.95
N ASP A 52 -17.25 -0.19 2.69
CA ASP A 52 -16.26 0.87 2.74
C ASP A 52 -15.02 0.47 1.96
N ALA A 53 -14.72 1.22 0.90
CA ALA A 53 -13.54 1.03 0.08
C ALA A 53 -12.44 2.01 0.50
N LEU A 54 -12.11 2.02 1.78
CA LEU A 54 -11.00 2.78 2.33
C LEU A 54 -9.67 2.15 1.90
N ARG A 55 -8.79 2.95 1.26
CA ARG A 55 -7.53 2.46 0.68
C ARG A 55 -6.52 3.56 0.44
N TRP A 56 -5.29 3.17 0.23
CA TRP A 56 -4.28 4.07 -0.36
C TRP A 56 -4.60 4.35 -1.83
N ASN A 57 -4.21 5.52 -2.34
CA ASN A 57 -4.49 5.91 -3.73
C ASN A 57 -3.69 5.09 -4.77
N LYS A 58 -2.70 4.31 -4.36
CA LYS A 58 -1.92 3.38 -5.20
C LYS A 58 -1.47 2.17 -4.39
N ASP A 59 -1.26 1.04 -5.06
CA ASP A 59 -0.70 -0.18 -4.46
C ASP A 59 0.84 -0.17 -4.42
N VAL A 60 1.46 0.64 -5.29
CA VAL A 60 2.91 0.74 -5.39
C VAL A 60 3.33 2.19 -5.56
N TYR A 61 4.25 2.60 -4.72
CA TYR A 61 4.93 3.89 -4.80
C TYR A 61 6.40 3.68 -5.15
N ARG A 62 7.00 4.71 -5.71
CA ARG A 62 8.46 4.76 -5.94
C ARG A 62 9.00 5.99 -5.26
N VAL A 63 10.12 5.87 -4.57
CA VAL A 63 10.85 6.97 -3.97
C VAL A 63 12.34 6.63 -4.02
N ARG A 64 13.22 7.62 -4.19
CA ARG A 64 14.65 7.37 -4.14
C ARG A 64 15.12 7.17 -2.69
N HIS A 65 16.26 6.52 -2.52
CA HIS A 65 17.00 6.53 -1.25
C HIS A 65 17.21 7.99 -0.78
N ASN A 66 17.02 8.25 0.51
CA ASN A 66 16.98 9.59 1.11
C ASN A 66 15.88 10.52 0.53
N GLY A 67 14.84 9.93 -0.05
CA GLY A 67 13.62 10.65 -0.45
C GLY A 67 12.59 10.66 0.66
N THR A 68 11.49 11.39 0.43
CA THR A 68 10.41 11.60 1.41
C THR A 68 9.13 10.94 0.95
N LEU A 69 8.48 10.22 1.86
CA LEU A 69 7.09 9.83 1.74
C LEU A 69 6.24 10.90 2.43
N HIS A 70 5.34 11.50 1.68
CA HIS A 70 4.37 12.46 2.18
C HIS A 70 3.01 11.77 2.27
N ILE A 71 2.58 11.44 3.45
CA ILE A 71 1.32 10.74 3.73
C ILE A 71 0.28 11.79 4.12
N VAL A 72 -0.83 11.85 3.37
CA VAL A 72 -1.90 12.83 3.58
C VAL A 72 -3.22 12.13 3.81
N ASN A 73 -3.88 12.46 4.89
CA ASN A 73 -5.27 12.09 5.11
C ASN A 73 -6.18 12.96 4.22
N THR A 74 -6.75 12.36 3.19
CA THR A 74 -7.67 13.04 2.26
C THR A 74 -9.11 12.59 2.40
N ALA A 75 -9.39 11.64 3.32
CA ALA A 75 -10.72 11.17 3.67
C ALA A 75 -11.18 11.85 4.96
N ALA A 76 -12.28 12.59 4.91
CA ALA A 76 -12.73 13.46 6.01
C ALA A 76 -13.42 12.71 7.17
N SER A 77 -13.74 11.42 7.02
CA SER A 77 -14.70 10.75 7.91
C SER A 77 -14.17 9.55 8.69
N GLU A 78 -12.92 9.15 8.50
CA GLU A 78 -12.46 7.82 8.97
C GLU A 78 -11.29 7.85 9.97
N GLY A 79 -11.11 8.95 10.65
CA GLY A 79 -10.12 9.04 11.73
C GLY A 79 -8.67 9.00 11.26
N PRO A 80 -7.72 8.74 12.18
CA PRO A 80 -6.31 8.70 11.86
C PRO A 80 -5.93 7.47 11.03
N HIS A 81 -4.85 7.60 10.28
CA HIS A 81 -4.24 6.49 9.56
C HIS A 81 -2.78 6.33 9.96
N THR A 82 -2.33 5.09 10.05
CA THR A 82 -0.92 4.81 10.25
C THR A 82 -0.26 4.42 8.94
N PHE A 83 0.96 4.86 8.72
CA PHE A 83 1.86 4.31 7.73
C PHE A 83 2.90 3.47 8.46
N THR A 84 2.76 2.16 8.42
CA THR A 84 3.57 1.24 9.22
C THR A 84 4.23 0.20 8.34
N VAL A 85 5.56 0.14 8.39
CA VAL A 85 6.32 -0.88 7.66
C VAL A 85 6.22 -2.21 8.40
N VAL A 86 5.85 -3.28 7.67
CA VAL A 86 5.69 -4.62 8.22
C VAL A 86 6.37 -5.68 7.36
N LYS A 87 6.57 -6.88 7.91
CA LYS A 87 7.06 -8.03 7.13
C LYS A 87 5.95 -8.53 6.21
N LYS A 88 6.32 -9.15 5.07
CA LYS A 88 5.35 -9.71 4.12
C LYS A 88 4.39 -10.72 4.75
N LYS A 89 4.87 -11.50 5.71
CA LYS A 89 4.08 -12.52 6.41
C LYS A 89 3.01 -11.93 7.34
N ASP A 90 3.20 -10.69 7.78
CA ASP A 90 2.34 -10.00 8.74
C ASP A 90 1.21 -9.21 8.04
N LEU A 91 1.19 -9.17 6.70
CA LEU A 91 0.11 -8.55 5.93
C LEU A 91 -1.12 -9.46 5.89
N PRO A 92 -2.28 -9.04 6.43
CA PRO A 92 -3.54 -9.78 6.32
C PRO A 92 -3.94 -10.04 4.87
N LYS A 93 -4.49 -11.23 4.60
CA LYS A 93 -4.96 -11.67 3.27
C LYS A 93 -6.45 -11.93 3.24
N THR A 94 -7.06 -12.07 4.40
CA THR A 94 -8.50 -12.31 4.58
C THR A 94 -9.08 -11.27 5.51
N ALA A 95 -10.41 -11.12 5.52
CA ALA A 95 -11.11 -10.25 6.46
C ALA A 95 -10.85 -10.70 7.91
N ASP A 96 -10.88 -12.00 8.17
CA ASP A 96 -10.62 -12.55 9.50
C ASP A 96 -9.21 -12.21 10.01
N GLU A 97 -8.17 -12.35 9.17
CA GLU A 97 -6.81 -11.95 9.51
C GLU A 97 -6.70 -10.43 9.74
N ALA A 98 -7.50 -9.62 9.04
CA ALA A 98 -7.50 -8.17 9.23
C ALA A 98 -8.18 -7.77 10.55
N PHE A 99 -9.28 -8.40 10.90
CA PHE A 99 -9.99 -8.15 12.17
C PHE A 99 -9.22 -8.72 13.38
N ASN A 100 -8.44 -9.80 13.20
CA ASN A 100 -7.62 -10.43 14.24
C ASN A 100 -6.12 -10.12 14.06
N CYS A 101 -5.79 -8.90 13.61
CA CYS A 101 -4.44 -8.48 13.27
C CYS A 101 -3.52 -8.36 14.50
N LYS A 102 -2.77 -9.43 14.81
CA LYS A 102 -1.85 -9.46 15.95
C LYS A 102 -0.80 -8.35 15.89
N ILE A 103 -0.12 -8.18 14.74
CA ILE A 103 0.92 -7.15 14.59
C ILE A 103 0.33 -5.73 14.70
N CYS A 104 -0.95 -5.53 14.33
CA CYS A 104 -1.63 -4.25 14.50
C CYS A 104 -1.79 -3.91 15.98
N ASN A 105 -2.18 -4.88 16.80
CA ASN A 105 -2.32 -4.71 18.24
C ASN A 105 -0.96 -4.45 18.90
N GLU A 106 0.08 -5.21 18.52
CA GLU A 106 1.43 -5.06 19.07
C GLU A 106 2.01 -3.65 18.76
N LEU A 107 1.95 -3.21 17.50
CA LEU A 107 2.47 -1.90 17.10
C LEU A 107 1.55 -0.74 17.51
N GLY A 108 0.23 -0.98 17.59
CA GLY A 108 -0.73 -0.03 18.18
C GLY A 108 -0.41 0.25 19.66
N ALA A 109 -0.17 -0.80 20.44
CA ALA A 109 0.27 -0.67 21.82
C ALA A 109 1.62 0.04 21.93
N ALA A 110 2.57 -0.19 21.01
CA ALA A 110 3.83 0.53 20.97
C ALA A 110 3.67 2.04 20.69
N HIS A 111 2.65 2.44 19.90
CA HIS A 111 2.23 3.83 19.78
C HIS A 111 1.57 4.37 21.06
N GLY A 112 1.30 3.51 22.04
CA GLY A 112 0.58 3.86 23.26
C GLY A 112 -0.91 4.10 23.02
N ALA A 113 -1.49 3.47 22.00
CA ALA A 113 -2.93 3.45 21.78
C ALA A 113 -3.61 2.58 22.85
N ASP A 114 -4.69 3.10 23.43
CA ASP A 114 -5.54 2.35 24.34
C ASP A 114 -6.76 1.83 23.57
N PRO A 115 -6.96 0.50 23.45
CA PRO A 115 -8.10 -0.07 22.73
C PRO A 115 -9.47 0.27 23.35
N ASN A 116 -9.50 0.77 24.59
CA ASN A 116 -10.71 1.17 25.29
C ASN A 116 -10.93 2.69 25.29
N SER A 117 -10.15 3.44 24.52
CA SER A 117 -10.20 4.90 24.46
C SER A 117 -10.13 5.40 23.03
N GLU A 118 -10.87 6.47 22.74
CA GLU A 118 -10.74 7.22 21.48
C GLU A 118 -9.64 8.29 21.53
N ALA A 119 -8.88 8.35 22.61
CA ALA A 119 -7.78 9.29 22.74
C ALA A 119 -6.70 9.02 21.68
N PRO A 120 -6.04 10.07 21.16
CA PRO A 120 -4.92 9.89 20.25
C PRO A 120 -3.82 9.04 20.90
N PRO A 121 -3.06 8.28 20.10
CA PRO A 121 -1.96 7.50 20.61
C PRO A 121 -0.89 8.42 21.24
N LYS A 122 -0.23 7.93 22.28
CA LYS A 122 0.79 8.68 23.05
C LYS A 122 2.00 9.10 22.18
N PHE A 123 2.38 8.23 21.24
CA PHE A 123 3.52 8.46 20.34
C PHE A 123 3.04 8.54 18.90
N GLN A 124 3.36 9.65 18.23
CA GLN A 124 3.04 9.82 16.81
C GLN A 124 3.86 8.89 15.91
N TYR A 125 5.04 8.48 16.34
CA TYR A 125 5.96 7.69 15.54
C TYR A 125 6.47 6.46 16.27
N LEU A 126 6.88 5.45 15.49
CA LEU A 126 7.70 4.35 15.97
C LEU A 126 8.98 4.27 15.13
N GLU A 127 10.08 3.99 15.80
CA GLU A 127 11.31 3.55 15.17
C GLU A 127 11.64 2.15 15.67
N ASN A 128 11.74 1.17 14.76
CA ASN A 128 11.94 -0.25 15.11
C ASN A 128 10.90 -0.81 16.11
N GLY A 129 9.67 -0.31 16.09
CA GLY A 129 8.61 -0.73 17.01
C GLY A 129 8.66 -0.06 18.40
N VAL A 130 9.50 0.94 18.59
CA VAL A 130 9.59 1.71 19.84
C VAL A 130 8.97 3.09 19.66
N GLY A 131 8.07 3.47 20.57
CA GLY A 131 7.33 4.74 20.53
C GLY A 131 8.24 5.95 20.71
N GLN A 132 8.07 6.97 19.85
CA GLN A 132 8.79 8.24 19.91
C GLN A 132 7.99 9.40 19.29
N ASN A 133 8.43 10.65 19.52
CA ASN A 133 7.77 11.84 19.00
C ASN A 133 8.52 12.53 17.85
N THR A 134 9.60 11.91 17.36
CA THR A 134 10.35 12.36 16.18
C THR A 134 10.11 11.39 15.01
N PRO A 135 10.00 11.88 13.75
CA PRO A 135 9.85 10.99 12.61
C PRO A 135 11.00 9.99 12.51
N PRO A 136 10.72 8.68 12.27
CA PRO A 136 11.76 7.68 12.07
C PRO A 136 12.43 7.82 10.70
N ASP A 137 13.62 7.29 10.59
CA ASP A 137 14.22 6.92 9.32
C ASP A 137 13.63 5.59 8.84
N VAL A 138 12.82 5.64 7.75
CA VAL A 138 12.05 4.48 7.28
C VAL A 138 12.92 3.54 6.47
N ASP A 139 13.30 2.41 7.07
CA ASP A 139 14.13 1.40 6.40
C ASP A 139 13.75 -0.07 6.70
N ARG A 140 12.94 -0.33 7.74
CA ARG A 140 12.65 -1.67 8.23
C ARG A 140 11.27 -1.83 8.87
N PRO A 141 10.81 -3.08 9.10
CA PRO A 141 9.58 -3.34 9.84
C PRO A 141 9.62 -2.77 11.27
N GLY A 142 8.51 -2.16 11.67
CA GLY A 142 8.37 -1.48 12.95
C GLY A 142 8.45 0.05 12.85
N ASP A 143 8.99 0.60 11.75
CA ASP A 143 8.96 2.04 11.50
C ASP A 143 7.54 2.46 11.13
N SER A 144 7.03 3.49 11.81
CA SER A 144 5.64 3.90 11.69
C SER A 144 5.44 5.39 11.93
N GLY A 145 4.35 5.94 11.37
CA GLY A 145 3.87 7.26 11.69
C GLY A 145 2.34 7.33 11.61
N VAL A 146 1.73 8.16 12.48
CA VAL A 146 0.29 8.41 12.53
C VAL A 146 -0.03 9.79 11.94
N THR A 147 -1.06 9.90 11.12
CA THR A 147 -1.49 11.16 10.48
C THR A 147 -2.28 12.09 11.40
N GLY A 148 -1.96 12.14 12.66
CA GLY A 148 -2.62 13.04 13.62
C GLY A 148 -3.94 12.52 14.16
N SER A 149 -4.93 13.41 14.32
CA SER A 149 -6.26 13.11 14.88
C SER A 149 -7.23 12.51 13.86
N GLY A 150 -6.86 12.45 12.60
CA GLY A 150 -7.69 11.94 11.51
C GLY A 150 -8.46 12.99 10.74
N GLN A 151 -8.17 14.26 10.96
CA GLN A 151 -8.83 15.33 10.20
C GLN A 151 -8.31 15.38 8.75
N GLN A 152 -9.18 15.83 7.87
CA GLN A 152 -8.81 16.02 6.47
C GLN A 152 -7.68 17.05 6.33
N GLY A 153 -6.66 16.69 5.55
CA GLY A 153 -5.51 17.55 5.30
C GLY A 153 -4.33 17.32 6.23
N GLU A 154 -4.51 16.60 7.33
CA GLU A 154 -3.39 16.20 8.18
C GLU A 154 -2.40 15.33 7.40
N SER A 155 -1.13 15.57 7.64
CA SER A 155 -0.07 14.86 6.92
C SER A 155 1.16 14.65 7.79
N ILE A 156 1.93 13.62 7.41
CA ILE A 156 3.26 13.38 7.95
C ILE A 156 4.27 13.22 6.81
N ASP A 157 5.49 13.61 7.05
CA ASP A 157 6.64 13.38 6.16
C ASP A 157 7.60 12.39 6.81
N LEU A 158 7.88 11.30 6.10
CA LEU A 158 8.79 10.26 6.53
C LEU A 158 9.96 10.14 5.55
N LYS A 159 11.18 10.20 6.05
CA LYS A 159 12.39 10.02 5.25
C LYS A 159 12.66 8.53 5.02
N VAL A 160 12.91 8.13 3.78
CA VAL A 160 13.24 6.75 3.43
C VAL A 160 14.74 6.58 3.34
N THR A 161 15.31 5.86 4.29
CA THR A 161 16.75 5.55 4.33
C THR A 161 17.06 4.11 3.91
N ALA A 162 16.02 3.31 3.64
CA ALA A 162 16.21 1.98 3.05
C ALA A 162 17.05 2.03 1.78
N PRO A 163 17.95 1.07 1.56
CA PRO A 163 18.85 1.06 0.42
C PRO A 163 18.11 0.90 -0.91
N LYS A 164 18.71 1.41 -1.98
CA LYS A 164 18.20 1.26 -3.35
C LYS A 164 17.94 -0.21 -3.68
N GLY A 165 16.83 -0.49 -4.35
CA GLY A 165 16.36 -1.84 -4.68
C GLY A 165 15.50 -2.47 -3.59
N LYS A 166 15.47 -1.92 -2.37
CA LYS A 166 14.60 -2.42 -1.29
C LYS A 166 13.13 -2.21 -1.64
N VAL A 167 12.30 -3.16 -1.23
CA VAL A 167 10.84 -3.05 -1.26
C VAL A 167 10.35 -3.08 0.17
N LEU A 168 9.84 -1.94 0.63
CA LEU A 168 9.14 -1.82 1.92
C LEU A 168 7.66 -2.15 1.70
N ARG A 169 7.07 -2.91 2.62
CA ARG A 169 5.63 -3.19 2.66
C ARG A 169 5.05 -2.48 3.84
N PHE A 170 3.95 -1.82 3.63
CA PHE A 170 3.31 -1.08 4.71
C PHE A 170 1.80 -1.30 4.69
N MET A 171 1.20 -1.07 5.84
CA MET A 171 -0.24 -1.06 6.03
C MET A 171 -0.65 -0.01 7.06
N CYS A 172 -1.94 0.29 7.13
CA CYS A 172 -2.53 1.01 8.23
C CYS A 172 -2.85 0.01 9.36
N LEU A 173 -2.42 0.26 10.59
CA LEU A 173 -2.70 -0.60 11.75
C LEU A 173 -4.17 -0.56 12.16
N ILE A 174 -4.85 0.59 11.89
CA ILE A 174 -6.27 0.81 12.20
C ILE A 174 -7.17 0.15 11.15
N HIS A 175 -6.70 0.14 9.89
CA HIS A 175 -7.41 -0.39 8.73
C HIS A 175 -6.51 -1.38 7.98
N PRO A 176 -6.31 -2.62 8.48
CA PRO A 176 -5.24 -3.51 8.01
C PRO A 176 -5.36 -3.99 6.56
N TRP A 177 -6.52 -3.78 5.93
CA TRP A 177 -6.72 -3.99 4.49
C TRP A 177 -6.11 -2.86 3.63
N MET A 178 -5.79 -1.68 4.20
CA MET A 178 -5.07 -0.61 3.51
C MET A 178 -3.58 -0.95 3.44
N GLN A 179 -3.20 -1.63 2.37
CA GLN A 179 -1.84 -2.14 2.17
C GLN A 179 -1.24 -1.57 0.89
N ALA A 180 0.07 -1.32 0.89
CA ALA A 180 0.81 -0.96 -0.31
C ALA A 180 2.31 -1.27 -0.18
N ARG A 181 3.08 -0.92 -1.21
CA ARG A 181 4.53 -1.12 -1.29
C ARG A 181 5.24 0.15 -1.70
N VAL A 182 6.42 0.37 -1.14
CA VAL A 182 7.37 1.40 -1.59
C VAL A 182 8.57 0.70 -2.21
N ARG A 183 8.88 1.02 -3.46
CA ARG A 183 10.11 0.60 -4.15
C ARG A 183 11.12 1.73 -4.06
N VAL A 184 12.26 1.45 -3.43
CA VAL A 184 13.36 2.42 -3.28
C VAL A 184 14.26 2.36 -4.51
N GLY A 185 14.44 3.49 -5.19
CA GLY A 185 15.23 3.60 -6.44
C GLY A 185 16.48 4.45 -6.35
#